data_3f6865a078e2f013421f470b0689def5
#
_entry.id   3f6865a078e2f013421f470b0689def5
#
_cell.length_a   1.000
_cell.length_b   1.000
_cell.length_c   1.000
_cell.angle_alpha   90.00
_cell.angle_beta   90.00
_cell.angle_gamma   90.00
#
_symmetry.space_group_name_H-M   'P 1'
#
loop_
_entity.id
_entity.type
_entity.pdbx_description
1 polymer ?
#
loop_
_entity_poly.entity_id
_entity_poly.type
_entity_poly.pdbx_seq_one_letter_code
_entity_poly.pdbx_strand_id
1 'polypeptide(L)'
;MHCPADWRALDFHDDHVAAALGDGGVLRARLVVGADGAESRVRAQAGIEVGASDYGQLGVVANFSCQKSHQGAARQWFRRDGVLALLPLPGERVSMVWSISQERGQSLIALSAKALAAEVESASHGALGALKVITPAAGFPLRLQRVTHFTKPRVALAGDAAHNLHPLAGQGLNLGFRDAQALAEVLGGRGPQRDCGDHALLRRYERARREDVLAMQLATDGLQKLFNNEAVWLAGARNLGLTLLNGQPLLKNFLVHRAVA
;
A
#
# COMPACT_ATOMS: atom_id res chain seq x y z
N MET A 1 -26.34 -2.77 4.88
CA MET A 1 -25.03 -3.34 4.56
C MET A 1 -25.26 -4.75 4.04
N HIS A 2 -24.75 -5.07 2.87
CA HIS A 2 -24.79 -6.42 2.30
C HIS A 2 -23.41 -7.03 2.46
N CYS A 3 -23.24 -7.98 3.39
CA CYS A 3 -21.98 -8.63 3.68
C CYS A 3 -22.23 -10.05 4.22
N PRO A 4 -21.69 -11.09 3.58
CA PRO A 4 -20.98 -11.05 2.31
C PRO A 4 -21.90 -10.72 1.13
N ALA A 5 -21.38 -10.03 0.13
CA ALA A 5 -22.07 -9.80 -1.13
C ALA A 5 -21.13 -10.12 -2.27
N ASP A 6 -21.51 -11.08 -3.11
CA ASP A 6 -20.85 -11.29 -4.39
C ASP A 6 -21.63 -10.55 -5.47
N TRP A 7 -20.93 -9.68 -6.23
CA TRP A 7 -21.49 -9.01 -7.38
C TRP A 7 -20.82 -9.55 -8.65
N ARG A 8 -21.58 -9.64 -9.74
CA ARG A 8 -21.13 -10.26 -11.00
C ARG A 8 -20.77 -9.25 -12.07
N ALA A 9 -21.60 -8.22 -12.22
CA ALA A 9 -21.46 -7.21 -13.27
C ALA A 9 -21.92 -5.83 -12.81
N LEU A 10 -21.34 -4.80 -13.42
CA LEU A 10 -21.76 -3.41 -13.29
C LEU A 10 -22.20 -2.90 -14.66
N ASP A 11 -23.45 -2.45 -14.75
CA ASP A 11 -23.99 -1.80 -15.93
C ASP A 11 -24.07 -0.29 -15.67
N PHE A 12 -23.40 0.49 -16.53
CA PHE A 12 -23.28 1.92 -16.38
C PHE A 12 -24.33 2.63 -17.24
N HIS A 13 -25.20 3.39 -16.58
CA HIS A 13 -26.26 4.22 -17.19
C HIS A 13 -25.97 5.70 -16.94
N ASP A 14 -26.70 6.58 -17.63
CA ASP A 14 -26.50 8.02 -17.52
C ASP A 14 -26.82 8.58 -16.12
N ASP A 15 -27.78 7.97 -15.41
CA ASP A 15 -28.28 8.43 -14.10
C ASP A 15 -27.89 7.51 -12.92
N HIS A 16 -27.49 6.25 -13.18
CA HIS A 16 -27.14 5.28 -12.15
C HIS A 16 -26.16 4.21 -12.66
N VAL A 17 -25.66 3.39 -11.73
CA VAL A 17 -24.98 2.13 -12.00
C VAL A 17 -25.83 1.01 -11.41
N ALA A 18 -26.08 -0.03 -12.19
CA ALA A 18 -26.73 -1.25 -11.74
C ALA A 18 -25.68 -2.33 -11.45
N ALA A 19 -25.64 -2.81 -10.22
CA ALA A 19 -24.79 -3.92 -9.82
C ALA A 19 -25.62 -5.21 -9.72
N ALA A 20 -25.34 -6.17 -10.60
CA ALA A 20 -25.96 -7.51 -10.54
C ALA A 20 -25.29 -8.33 -9.44
N LEU A 21 -26.08 -8.84 -8.51
CA LEU A 21 -25.61 -9.67 -7.40
C LEU A 21 -25.61 -11.17 -7.77
N GLY A 22 -24.82 -11.94 -7.04
CA GLY A 22 -24.71 -13.39 -7.23
C GLY A 22 -25.99 -14.16 -6.96
N ASP A 23 -26.87 -13.62 -6.12
CA ASP A 23 -28.19 -14.17 -5.77
C ASP A 23 -29.30 -13.81 -6.79
N GLY A 24 -28.96 -13.07 -7.84
CA GLY A 24 -29.90 -12.58 -8.85
C GLY A 24 -30.52 -11.22 -8.55
N GLY A 25 -30.22 -10.63 -7.38
CA GLY A 25 -30.63 -9.26 -7.04
C GLY A 25 -29.88 -8.21 -7.85
N VAL A 26 -30.46 -7.00 -7.93
CA VAL A 26 -29.85 -5.83 -8.56
C VAL A 26 -29.84 -4.66 -7.59
N LEU A 27 -28.66 -4.09 -7.33
CA LEU A 27 -28.52 -2.85 -6.59
C LEU A 27 -28.32 -1.68 -7.58
N ARG A 28 -29.04 -0.59 -7.37
CA ARG A 28 -28.87 0.64 -8.17
C ARG A 28 -28.27 1.73 -7.28
N ALA A 29 -27.20 2.37 -7.78
CA ALA A 29 -26.53 3.46 -7.09
C ALA A 29 -26.16 4.58 -8.06
N ARG A 30 -26.15 5.82 -7.60
CA ARG A 30 -25.73 6.97 -8.40
C ARG A 30 -24.21 7.06 -8.57
N LEU A 31 -23.46 6.42 -7.67
CA LEU A 31 -22.01 6.36 -7.67
C LEU A 31 -21.55 4.99 -7.14
N VAL A 32 -20.58 4.39 -7.82
CA VAL A 32 -19.82 3.23 -7.34
C VAL A 32 -18.42 3.66 -6.95
N VAL A 33 -17.97 3.26 -5.78
CA VAL A 33 -16.59 3.46 -5.32
C VAL A 33 -15.90 2.11 -5.31
N GLY A 34 -14.88 1.97 -6.17
CA GLY A 34 -13.99 0.80 -6.18
C GLY A 34 -12.90 0.95 -5.13
N ALA A 35 -13.01 0.18 -4.05
CA ALA A 35 -12.01 0.06 -2.98
C ALA A 35 -11.67 -1.42 -2.76
N ASP A 36 -11.64 -2.19 -3.85
CA ASP A 36 -11.58 -3.65 -3.91
C ASP A 36 -10.15 -4.16 -4.21
N GLY A 37 -9.14 -3.33 -3.89
CA GLY A 37 -7.73 -3.72 -3.90
C GLY A 37 -7.06 -3.69 -5.27
N ALA A 38 -5.81 -4.17 -5.30
CA ALA A 38 -4.93 -4.07 -6.47
C ALA A 38 -5.50 -4.72 -7.73
N GLU A 39 -6.23 -5.83 -7.58
CA GLU A 39 -6.89 -6.56 -8.67
C GLU A 39 -8.36 -6.11 -8.85
N SER A 40 -8.62 -4.81 -8.71
CA SER A 40 -9.97 -4.21 -8.70
C SER A 40 -10.82 -4.63 -9.90
N ARG A 41 -11.92 -5.32 -9.61
CA ARG A 41 -12.95 -5.67 -10.58
C ARG A 41 -13.78 -4.46 -10.99
N VAL A 42 -14.00 -3.51 -10.06
CA VAL A 42 -14.68 -2.24 -10.37
C VAL A 42 -13.89 -1.47 -11.41
N ARG A 43 -12.56 -1.34 -11.22
CA ARG A 43 -11.66 -0.70 -12.19
C ARG A 43 -11.75 -1.36 -13.56
N ALA A 44 -11.66 -2.68 -13.61
CA ALA A 44 -11.69 -3.44 -14.86
C ALA A 44 -13.02 -3.26 -15.60
N GLN A 45 -14.17 -3.36 -14.92
CA GLN A 45 -15.48 -3.20 -15.54
C GLN A 45 -15.79 -1.75 -15.94
N ALA A 46 -15.23 -0.77 -15.22
CA ALA A 46 -15.29 0.62 -15.64
C ALA A 46 -14.38 0.93 -16.86
N GLY A 47 -13.58 -0.04 -17.33
CA GLY A 47 -12.65 0.14 -18.43
C GLY A 47 -11.59 1.22 -18.11
N ILE A 48 -11.15 1.31 -16.86
CA ILE A 48 -10.03 2.18 -16.46
C ILE A 48 -8.75 1.38 -16.61
N GLU A 49 -7.88 1.85 -17.49
CA GLU A 49 -6.60 1.20 -17.76
C GLU A 49 -5.63 1.35 -16.59
N VAL A 50 -4.82 0.33 -16.39
CA VAL A 50 -3.76 0.30 -15.38
C VAL A 50 -2.44 -0.10 -16.01
N GLY A 51 -1.42 0.73 -15.85
CA GLY A 51 -0.04 0.35 -16.09
C GLY A 51 0.52 -0.33 -14.84
N ALA A 52 1.04 -1.54 -15.00
CA ALA A 52 1.72 -2.26 -13.92
C ALA A 52 3.19 -2.47 -14.26
N SER A 53 4.06 -2.24 -13.29
CA SER A 53 5.48 -2.57 -13.36
C SER A 53 5.81 -3.51 -12.20
N ASP A 54 6.35 -4.67 -12.50
CA ASP A 54 6.78 -5.63 -11.50
C ASP A 54 8.17 -5.26 -10.99
N TYR A 55 8.36 -5.28 -9.69
CA TYR A 55 9.67 -5.07 -9.08
C TYR A 55 10.54 -6.33 -9.04
N GLY A 56 10.01 -7.50 -9.45
CA GLY A 56 10.67 -8.81 -9.30
C GLY A 56 10.86 -9.20 -7.84
N GLN A 57 10.03 -8.66 -6.95
CA GLN A 57 10.14 -8.84 -5.51
C GLN A 57 8.85 -9.42 -4.91
N LEU A 58 9.01 -10.10 -3.78
CA LEU A 58 7.93 -10.51 -2.89
C LEU A 58 8.00 -9.72 -1.57
N GLY A 59 6.85 -9.29 -1.09
CA GLY A 59 6.65 -8.93 0.30
C GLY A 59 6.29 -10.18 1.09
N VAL A 60 7.23 -10.73 1.85
CA VAL A 60 6.97 -11.88 2.73
C VAL A 60 6.50 -11.37 4.07
N VAL A 61 5.33 -11.84 4.51
CA VAL A 61 4.74 -11.45 5.79
C VAL A 61 4.57 -12.66 6.70
N ALA A 62 4.84 -12.48 7.98
CA ALA A 62 4.60 -13.46 9.05
C ALA A 62 4.49 -12.74 10.39
N ASN A 63 3.81 -13.33 11.37
CA ASN A 63 3.77 -12.77 12.72
C ASN A 63 4.56 -13.64 13.68
N PHE A 64 5.21 -12.96 14.63
CA PHE A 64 6.07 -13.60 15.63
C PHE A 64 5.71 -13.11 17.05
N SER A 65 5.84 -13.98 18.04
CA SER A 65 6.07 -13.56 19.42
C SER A 65 7.56 -13.30 19.61
N CYS A 66 7.91 -12.32 20.42
CA CYS A 66 9.28 -11.91 20.68
C CYS A 66 9.63 -12.01 22.18
N GLN A 67 10.88 -12.37 22.46
CA GLN A 67 11.37 -12.50 23.82
C GLN A 67 11.60 -11.14 24.49
N LYS A 68 12.06 -10.15 23.73
CA LYS A 68 12.31 -8.79 24.21
C LYS A 68 11.21 -7.86 23.75
N SER A 69 10.81 -6.94 24.60
CA SER A 69 9.77 -5.96 24.25
C SER A 69 10.18 -5.09 23.06
N HIS A 70 9.27 -4.91 22.13
CA HIS A 70 9.44 -3.98 21.00
C HIS A 70 9.25 -2.50 21.40
N GLN A 71 8.70 -2.22 22.60
CA GLN A 71 8.48 -0.87 23.15
C GLN A 71 7.66 0.05 22.24
N GLY A 72 6.73 -0.52 21.46
CA GLY A 72 5.94 0.21 20.47
C GLY A 72 6.73 0.71 19.25
N ALA A 73 8.02 0.35 19.13
CA ALA A 73 8.90 0.83 18.07
C ALA A 73 8.84 -0.09 16.85
N ALA A 74 8.51 0.46 15.68
CA ALA A 74 8.74 -0.17 14.39
C ALA A 74 10.25 -0.13 14.08
N ARG A 75 10.79 -1.24 13.64
CA ARG A 75 12.20 -1.36 13.27
C ARG A 75 12.33 -1.79 11.83
N GLN A 76 13.30 -1.22 11.11
CA GLN A 76 13.52 -1.51 9.71
C GLN A 76 15.02 -1.61 9.42
N TRP A 77 15.40 -2.65 8.66
CA TRP A 77 16.76 -2.89 8.22
C TRP A 77 16.80 -2.86 6.70
N PHE A 78 17.60 -1.94 6.17
CA PHE A 78 17.92 -1.86 4.75
C PHE A 78 19.12 -2.76 4.49
N ARG A 79 18.88 -3.87 3.83
CA ARG A 79 19.86 -4.92 3.55
C ARG A 79 20.16 -4.94 2.05
N ARG A 80 21.24 -5.61 1.66
CA ARG A 80 21.58 -5.80 0.25
C ARG A 80 20.56 -6.66 -0.51
N ASP A 81 19.94 -7.59 0.20
CA ASP A 81 18.96 -8.53 -0.33
C ASP A 81 17.51 -8.02 -0.22
N GLY A 82 17.28 -6.83 0.34
CA GLY A 82 15.96 -6.26 0.47
C GLY A 82 15.76 -5.44 1.74
N VAL A 83 14.52 -5.26 2.14
CA VAL A 83 14.16 -4.46 3.33
C VAL A 83 13.31 -5.30 4.27
N LEU A 84 13.84 -5.55 5.46
CA LEU A 84 13.13 -6.21 6.56
C LEU A 84 12.53 -5.17 7.49
N ALA A 85 11.23 -5.25 7.76
CA ALA A 85 10.55 -4.47 8.78
C ALA A 85 9.92 -5.39 9.83
N LEU A 86 10.07 -5.02 11.11
CA LEU A 86 9.35 -5.62 12.24
C LEU A 86 8.46 -4.54 12.87
N LEU A 87 7.16 -4.72 12.73
CA LEU A 87 6.13 -3.78 13.14
C LEU A 87 5.49 -4.25 14.46
N PRO A 88 5.35 -3.37 15.46
CA PRO A 88 4.80 -3.74 16.77
C PRO A 88 3.31 -4.13 16.64
N LEU A 89 2.94 -5.22 17.27
CA LEU A 89 1.56 -5.66 17.49
C LEU A 89 1.25 -5.64 18.99
N PRO A 90 -0.02 -5.65 19.37
CA PRO A 90 -0.41 -5.71 20.79
C PRO A 90 0.23 -6.90 21.51
N GLY A 91 0.76 -6.68 22.72
CA GLY A 91 1.55 -7.63 23.48
C GLY A 91 2.98 -7.78 22.93
N GLU A 92 3.68 -8.82 23.35
CA GLU A 92 5.05 -9.11 22.88
C GLU A 92 5.00 -9.82 21.51
N ARG A 93 4.46 -9.13 20.51
CA ARG A 93 4.26 -9.67 19.16
C ARG A 93 4.67 -8.64 18.11
N VAL A 94 5.18 -9.12 16.98
CA VAL A 94 5.55 -8.30 15.84
C VAL A 94 5.04 -8.91 14.53
N SER A 95 4.69 -8.05 13.59
CA SER A 95 4.45 -8.42 12.20
C SER A 95 5.72 -8.15 11.41
N MET A 96 6.21 -9.17 10.72
CA MET A 96 7.29 -9.05 9.77
C MET A 96 6.73 -8.68 8.40
N VAL A 97 7.37 -7.71 7.74
CA VAL A 97 7.24 -7.46 6.31
C VAL A 97 8.66 -7.45 5.73
N TRP A 98 8.96 -8.41 4.87
CA TRP A 98 10.27 -8.52 4.23
C TRP A 98 10.13 -8.40 2.72
N SER A 99 10.51 -7.25 2.18
CA SER A 99 10.57 -7.02 0.73
C SER A 99 11.90 -7.57 0.21
N ILE A 100 11.84 -8.61 -0.63
CA ILE A 100 13.01 -9.37 -1.06
C ILE A 100 12.81 -9.92 -2.48
N SER A 101 13.87 -10.37 -3.16
CA SER A 101 13.72 -10.99 -4.48
C SER A 101 12.72 -12.14 -4.47
N GLN A 102 12.03 -12.35 -5.58
CA GLN A 102 11.01 -13.40 -5.68
C GLN A 102 11.54 -14.78 -5.32
N GLU A 103 12.74 -15.13 -5.80
CA GLU A 103 13.39 -16.42 -5.52
C GLU A 103 13.66 -16.60 -4.01
N ARG A 104 14.27 -15.60 -3.39
CA ARG A 104 14.58 -15.64 -1.95
C ARG A 104 13.32 -15.63 -1.10
N GLY A 105 12.29 -14.87 -1.52
CA GLY A 105 10.99 -14.84 -0.84
C GLY A 105 10.29 -16.19 -0.86
N GLN A 106 10.30 -16.90 -1.98
CA GLN A 106 9.78 -18.26 -2.06
C GLN A 106 10.56 -19.23 -1.15
N SER A 107 11.88 -19.09 -1.09
CA SER A 107 12.71 -19.86 -0.18
C SER A 107 12.34 -19.62 1.30
N LEU A 108 12.08 -18.35 1.70
CA LEU A 108 11.65 -18.02 3.06
C LEU A 108 10.29 -18.63 3.41
N ILE A 109 9.34 -18.60 2.48
CA ILE A 109 7.99 -19.16 2.68
C ILE A 109 8.05 -20.68 2.87
N ALA A 110 8.97 -21.34 2.20
CA ALA A 110 9.15 -22.79 2.29
C ALA A 110 9.85 -23.26 3.58
N LEU A 111 10.40 -22.34 4.39
CA LEU A 111 11.09 -22.68 5.62
C LEU A 111 10.13 -23.24 6.70
N SER A 112 10.64 -24.14 7.52
CA SER A 112 9.94 -24.51 8.75
C SER A 112 9.83 -23.30 9.69
N ALA A 113 8.85 -23.30 10.59
CA ALA A 113 8.65 -22.22 11.56
C ALA A 113 9.93 -21.90 12.36
N LYS A 114 10.68 -22.93 12.78
CA LYS A 114 11.94 -22.76 13.49
C LYS A 114 13.04 -22.12 12.63
N ALA A 115 13.15 -22.55 11.37
CA ALA A 115 14.15 -22.03 10.45
C ALA A 115 13.83 -20.58 10.05
N LEU A 116 12.55 -20.25 9.82
CA LEU A 116 12.11 -18.88 9.52
C LEU A 116 12.40 -17.96 10.70
N ALA A 117 12.10 -18.36 11.94
CA ALA A 117 12.41 -17.57 13.13
C ALA A 117 13.91 -17.27 13.24
N ALA A 118 14.76 -18.28 13.08
CA ALA A 118 16.22 -18.12 13.12
C ALA A 118 16.75 -17.18 12.02
N GLU A 119 16.17 -17.26 10.80
CA GLU A 119 16.53 -16.38 9.70
C GLU A 119 16.19 -14.93 10.02
N VAL A 120 14.99 -14.66 10.56
CA VAL A 120 14.54 -13.32 10.95
C VAL A 120 15.34 -12.78 12.15
N GLU A 121 15.65 -13.60 13.13
CA GLU A 121 16.53 -13.24 14.24
C GLU A 121 17.91 -12.80 13.74
N SER A 122 18.52 -13.58 12.86
CA SER A 122 19.79 -13.24 12.24
C SER A 122 19.70 -11.95 11.43
N ALA A 123 18.69 -11.82 10.59
CA ALA A 123 18.48 -10.67 9.72
C ALA A 123 18.21 -9.37 10.50
N SER A 124 17.62 -9.46 11.69
CA SER A 124 17.34 -8.35 12.60
C SER A 124 18.42 -8.14 13.68
N HIS A 125 19.55 -8.83 13.57
CA HIS A 125 20.67 -8.80 14.54
C HIS A 125 20.21 -9.08 15.98
N GLY A 126 19.24 -9.98 16.19
CA GLY A 126 18.72 -10.36 17.50
C GLY A 126 18.05 -9.22 18.27
N ALA A 127 17.59 -8.17 17.59
CA ALA A 127 17.06 -6.96 18.22
C ALA A 127 15.89 -7.23 19.19
N LEU A 128 15.09 -8.26 18.93
CA LEU A 128 13.94 -8.65 19.77
C LEU A 128 14.14 -9.97 20.52
N GLY A 129 15.39 -10.47 20.56
CA GLY A 129 15.70 -11.77 21.16
C GLY A 129 15.15 -12.93 20.36
N ALA A 130 14.85 -14.04 21.01
CA ALA A 130 14.29 -15.22 20.37
C ALA A 130 12.88 -14.92 19.83
N LEU A 131 12.62 -15.38 18.60
CA LEU A 131 11.34 -15.23 17.90
C LEU A 131 10.64 -16.60 17.77
N LYS A 132 9.33 -16.60 17.86
CA LYS A 132 8.52 -17.78 17.58
C LYS A 132 7.40 -17.41 16.60
N VAL A 133 7.30 -18.14 15.49
CA VAL A 133 6.27 -17.94 14.48
C VAL A 133 4.87 -18.16 15.07
N ILE A 134 3.98 -17.20 14.87
CA ILE A 134 2.55 -17.27 15.23
C ILE A 134 1.71 -17.60 14.00
N THR A 135 2.02 -16.94 12.84
CA THR A 135 1.34 -17.21 11.59
C THR A 135 2.35 -17.67 10.55
N PRO A 136 2.01 -18.66 9.71
CA PRO A 136 2.86 -19.06 8.60
C PRO A 136 3.23 -17.87 7.70
N ALA A 137 4.40 -17.95 7.05
CA ALA A 137 4.80 -16.95 6.08
C ALA A 137 3.88 -17.00 4.83
N ALA A 138 3.49 -15.82 4.36
CA ALA A 138 2.78 -15.64 3.11
C ALA A 138 3.52 -14.62 2.24
N GLY A 139 3.46 -14.79 0.92
CA GLY A 139 4.15 -13.91 -0.02
C GLY A 139 3.16 -13.18 -0.93
N PHE A 140 3.40 -11.90 -1.14
CA PHE A 140 2.62 -11.05 -2.03
C PHE A 140 3.54 -10.41 -3.05
N PRO A 141 3.25 -10.52 -4.38
CA PRO A 141 4.04 -9.85 -5.41
C PRO A 141 4.04 -8.32 -5.20
N LEU A 142 5.22 -7.72 -5.26
CA LEU A 142 5.34 -6.27 -5.16
C LEU A 142 5.29 -5.66 -6.55
N ARG A 143 4.24 -4.88 -6.81
CA ARG A 143 4.00 -4.23 -8.09
C ARG A 143 3.73 -2.76 -7.89
N LEU A 144 4.24 -1.92 -8.78
CA LEU A 144 3.81 -0.54 -8.93
C LEU A 144 2.62 -0.53 -9.88
N GLN A 145 1.49 -0.03 -9.43
CA GLN A 145 0.32 0.15 -10.29
C GLN A 145 -0.03 1.63 -10.41
N ARG A 146 -0.29 2.07 -11.62
CA ARG A 146 -0.73 3.42 -11.96
C ARG A 146 -1.93 3.33 -12.87
N VAL A 147 -3.05 3.88 -12.44
CA VAL A 147 -4.23 4.01 -13.29
C VAL A 147 -4.13 5.26 -14.17
N THR A 148 -4.72 5.21 -15.33
CA THR A 148 -4.83 6.39 -16.22
C THR A 148 -5.71 7.48 -15.62
N HIS A 149 -6.80 7.06 -14.96
CA HIS A 149 -7.78 7.92 -14.30
C HIS A 149 -8.26 7.31 -12.99
N PHE A 150 -8.49 8.14 -11.97
CA PHE A 150 -9.11 7.71 -10.71
C PHE A 150 -10.64 7.69 -10.80
N THR A 151 -11.19 8.36 -11.84
CA THR A 151 -12.63 8.52 -11.97
C THR A 151 -13.10 8.36 -13.42
N LYS A 152 -14.33 7.87 -13.56
CA LYS A 152 -15.16 7.96 -14.76
C LYS A 152 -16.57 8.43 -14.35
N PRO A 153 -17.48 8.73 -15.29
CA PRO A 153 -18.87 8.99 -14.92
C PRO A 153 -19.38 7.89 -14.00
N ARG A 154 -19.89 8.27 -12.82
CA ARG A 154 -20.45 7.38 -11.80
C ARG A 154 -19.49 6.37 -11.16
N VAL A 155 -18.18 6.55 -11.37
CA VAL A 155 -17.14 5.67 -10.78
C VAL A 155 -16.04 6.51 -10.15
N ALA A 156 -15.63 6.16 -8.93
CA ALA A 156 -14.42 6.62 -8.29
C ALA A 156 -13.62 5.42 -7.78
N LEU A 157 -12.30 5.44 -7.89
CA LEU A 157 -11.40 4.44 -7.32
C LEU A 157 -10.69 5.03 -6.10
N ALA A 158 -10.45 4.21 -5.07
CA ALA A 158 -9.74 4.60 -3.86
C ALA A 158 -8.80 3.48 -3.39
N GLY A 159 -7.72 3.84 -2.70
CA GLY A 159 -6.72 2.90 -2.21
C GLY A 159 -6.04 2.11 -3.32
N ASP A 160 -5.73 0.84 -3.05
CA ASP A 160 -5.01 -0.02 -4.00
C ASP A 160 -5.74 -0.25 -5.32
N ALA A 161 -7.06 0.00 -5.39
CA ALA A 161 -7.80 -0.02 -6.65
C ALA A 161 -7.38 1.12 -7.59
N ALA A 162 -6.98 2.28 -7.02
CA ALA A 162 -6.53 3.46 -7.76
C ALA A 162 -5.00 3.50 -7.92
N HIS A 163 -4.24 3.08 -6.92
CA HIS A 163 -2.78 3.16 -6.91
C HIS A 163 -2.18 2.13 -5.96
N ASN A 164 -1.13 1.47 -6.39
CA ASN A 164 -0.35 0.58 -5.54
C ASN A 164 1.08 1.09 -5.43
N LEU A 165 1.64 1.06 -4.22
CA LEU A 165 2.96 1.55 -3.90
C LEU A 165 3.85 0.43 -3.37
N HIS A 166 5.16 0.61 -3.53
CA HIS A 166 6.11 -0.25 -2.85
C HIS A 166 5.97 -0.09 -1.31
N PRO A 167 5.92 -1.19 -0.53
CA PRO A 167 5.65 -1.16 0.92
C PRO A 167 6.78 -0.55 1.77
N LEU A 168 7.85 -0.03 1.17
CA LEU A 168 9.01 0.54 1.86
C LEU A 168 8.66 1.55 2.96
N ALA A 169 7.61 2.32 2.77
CA ALA A 169 7.20 3.35 3.73
C ALA A 169 5.94 2.99 4.53
N GLY A 170 5.30 1.83 4.26
CA GLY A 170 4.02 1.48 4.89
C GLY A 170 2.87 2.45 4.59
N GLN A 171 2.98 3.29 3.55
CA GLN A 171 2.08 4.41 3.29
C GLN A 171 0.84 4.06 2.46
N GLY A 172 0.73 2.81 1.95
CA GLY A 172 -0.40 2.42 1.09
C GLY A 172 -1.76 2.66 1.76
N LEU A 173 -1.91 2.21 3.00
CA LEU A 173 -3.15 2.39 3.77
C LEU A 173 -3.44 3.86 4.06
N ASN A 174 -2.43 4.64 4.41
CA ASN A 174 -2.59 6.07 4.69
C ASN A 174 -3.05 6.84 3.44
N LEU A 175 -2.52 6.51 2.26
CA LEU A 175 -3.01 7.08 1.00
C LEU A 175 -4.46 6.71 0.73
N GLY A 176 -4.86 5.47 0.99
CA GLY A 176 -6.26 5.03 0.87
C GLY A 176 -7.19 5.80 1.81
N PHE A 177 -6.80 6.07 3.04
CA PHE A 177 -7.59 6.91 3.95
C PHE A 177 -7.70 8.36 3.46
N ARG A 178 -6.61 8.94 2.94
CA ARG A 178 -6.66 10.28 2.32
C ARG A 178 -7.55 10.31 1.08
N ASP A 179 -7.61 9.21 0.30
CA ASP A 179 -8.55 9.10 -0.82
C ASP A 179 -9.99 9.14 -0.32
N ALA A 180 -10.30 8.35 0.71
CA ALA A 180 -11.64 8.32 1.30
C ALA A 180 -12.04 9.69 1.85
N GLN A 181 -11.12 10.38 2.53
CA GLN A 181 -11.33 11.73 3.05
C GLN A 181 -11.58 12.73 1.91
N ALA A 182 -10.72 12.78 0.91
CA ALA A 182 -10.85 13.71 -0.22
C ALA A 182 -12.13 13.46 -1.02
N LEU A 183 -12.51 12.19 -1.21
CA LEU A 183 -13.77 11.85 -1.86
C LEU A 183 -14.96 12.31 -1.03
N ALA A 184 -14.93 12.09 0.29
CA ALA A 184 -15.98 12.52 1.21
C ALA A 184 -16.14 14.06 1.21
N GLU A 185 -15.02 14.80 1.23
CA GLU A 185 -15.03 16.27 1.16
C GLU A 185 -15.64 16.77 -0.14
N VAL A 186 -15.25 16.19 -1.29
CA VAL A 186 -15.80 16.57 -2.60
C VAL A 186 -17.29 16.24 -2.70
N LEU A 187 -17.71 15.09 -2.21
CA LEU A 187 -19.11 14.68 -2.21
C LEU A 187 -19.94 15.48 -1.19
N GLY A 188 -19.40 15.79 -0.01
CA GLY A 188 -20.05 16.59 1.02
C GLY A 188 -20.21 18.05 0.60
N GLY A 189 -19.20 18.61 -0.08
CA GLY A 189 -19.22 20.00 -0.58
C GLY A 189 -20.00 20.22 -1.86
N ARG A 190 -20.68 19.17 -2.42
CA ARG A 190 -21.56 19.35 -3.57
C ARG A 190 -22.85 20.06 -3.17
N GLY A 191 -23.36 20.92 -4.04
CA GLY A 191 -24.69 21.49 -3.84
C GLY A 191 -25.79 20.39 -3.82
N PRO A 192 -26.92 20.62 -3.15
CA PRO A 192 -27.97 19.60 -2.96
C PRO A 192 -28.55 19.07 -4.27
N GLN A 193 -28.55 19.88 -5.32
CA GLN A 193 -29.03 19.53 -6.66
C GLN A 193 -28.01 18.78 -7.51
N ARG A 194 -26.73 18.73 -7.10
CA ARG A 194 -25.69 18.12 -7.93
C ARG A 194 -25.62 16.62 -7.71
N ASP A 195 -25.64 15.87 -8.81
CA ASP A 195 -25.50 14.42 -8.79
C ASP A 195 -24.11 14.03 -8.29
N CYS A 196 -24.05 13.08 -7.33
CA CYS A 196 -22.79 12.55 -6.82
C CYS A 196 -21.99 11.75 -7.86
N GLY A 197 -22.65 11.25 -8.92
CA GLY A 197 -22.03 10.56 -10.05
C GLY A 197 -21.54 11.50 -11.18
N ASP A 198 -21.76 12.81 -11.05
CA ASP A 198 -21.29 13.81 -12.03
C ASP A 198 -19.77 13.72 -12.21
N HIS A 199 -19.31 13.44 -13.42
CA HIS A 199 -17.91 13.29 -13.73
C HIS A 199 -17.08 14.56 -13.46
N ALA A 200 -17.62 15.74 -13.72
CA ALA A 200 -16.92 16.99 -13.42
C ALA A 200 -16.74 17.22 -11.91
N LEU A 201 -17.67 16.72 -11.08
CA LEU A 201 -17.52 16.68 -9.63
C LEU A 201 -16.42 15.69 -9.23
N LEU A 202 -16.47 14.45 -9.74
CA LEU A 202 -15.51 13.40 -9.39
C LEU A 202 -14.08 13.75 -9.86
N ARG A 203 -13.91 14.47 -10.97
CA ARG A 203 -12.61 14.99 -11.39
C ARG A 203 -11.98 15.98 -10.40
N ARG A 204 -12.75 16.60 -9.50
CA ARG A 204 -12.19 17.42 -8.41
C ARG A 204 -11.43 16.53 -7.42
N TYR A 205 -12.01 15.37 -7.08
CA TYR A 205 -11.34 14.35 -6.28
C TYR A 205 -10.06 13.86 -6.97
N GLU A 206 -10.13 13.48 -8.23
CA GLU A 206 -8.97 13.01 -8.99
C GLU A 206 -7.83 14.04 -8.98
N ARG A 207 -8.12 15.32 -9.23
CA ARG A 207 -7.11 16.38 -9.19
C ARG A 207 -6.50 16.55 -7.79
N ALA A 208 -7.30 16.51 -6.73
CA ALA A 208 -6.84 16.66 -5.37
C ALA A 208 -5.89 15.53 -4.96
N ARG A 209 -6.06 14.31 -5.51
CA ARG A 209 -5.27 13.15 -5.13
C ARG A 209 -4.06 12.88 -6.02
N ARG A 210 -4.15 13.27 -7.30
CA ARG A 210 -3.16 12.88 -8.31
C ARG A 210 -1.74 13.33 -7.99
N GLU A 211 -1.58 14.55 -7.50
CA GLU A 211 -0.27 15.11 -7.16
C GLU A 211 0.35 14.40 -5.95
N ASP A 212 -0.43 14.18 -4.90
CA ASP A 212 0.03 13.48 -3.69
C ASP A 212 0.45 12.04 -3.98
N VAL A 213 -0.38 11.31 -4.75
CA VAL A 213 -0.10 9.94 -5.14
C VAL A 213 1.15 9.88 -6.01
N LEU A 214 1.27 10.76 -7.01
CA LEU A 214 2.45 10.80 -7.88
C LEU A 214 3.73 11.13 -7.08
N ALA A 215 3.67 12.12 -6.19
CA ALA A 215 4.80 12.48 -5.34
C ALA A 215 5.25 11.29 -4.46
N MET A 216 4.29 10.59 -3.86
CA MET A 216 4.60 9.41 -3.04
C MET A 216 5.16 8.25 -3.87
N GLN A 217 4.60 8.00 -5.06
CA GLN A 217 5.11 6.99 -5.98
C GLN A 217 6.55 7.28 -6.40
N LEU A 218 6.85 8.52 -6.78
CA LEU A 218 8.21 8.93 -7.15
C LEU A 218 9.18 8.81 -5.98
N ALA A 219 8.77 9.19 -4.78
CA ALA A 219 9.59 9.08 -3.57
C ALA A 219 9.89 7.61 -3.22
N THR A 220 8.88 6.75 -3.20
CA THR A 220 9.05 5.33 -2.84
C THR A 220 9.82 4.56 -3.92
N ASP A 221 9.55 4.80 -5.20
CA ASP A 221 10.28 4.20 -6.33
C ASP A 221 11.75 4.68 -6.36
N GLY A 222 11.98 5.98 -6.12
CA GLY A 222 13.31 6.56 -6.03
C GLY A 222 14.12 5.97 -4.86
N LEU A 223 13.51 5.85 -3.67
CA LEU A 223 14.14 5.21 -2.52
C LEU A 223 14.43 3.74 -2.81
N GLN A 224 13.47 2.99 -3.36
CA GLN A 224 13.67 1.60 -3.72
C GLN A 224 14.87 1.42 -4.66
N LYS A 225 14.94 2.20 -5.73
CA LYS A 225 16.07 2.17 -6.69
C LYS A 225 17.40 2.57 -6.05
N LEU A 226 17.38 3.56 -5.14
CA LEU A 226 18.58 4.02 -4.43
C LEU A 226 19.11 2.96 -3.44
N PHE A 227 18.20 2.23 -2.75
CA PHE A 227 18.60 1.22 -1.78
C PHE A 227 18.92 -0.14 -2.41
N ASN A 228 18.34 -0.48 -3.54
CA ASN A 228 18.59 -1.74 -4.26
C ASN A 228 19.73 -1.65 -5.30
N ASN A 229 20.46 -0.54 -5.34
CA ASN A 229 21.58 -0.39 -6.27
C ASN A 229 22.89 -0.84 -5.62
N GLU A 230 23.64 -1.71 -6.31
CA GLU A 230 24.90 -2.27 -5.84
C GLU A 230 26.12 -1.35 -6.07
N ALA A 231 25.94 -0.22 -6.73
CA ALA A 231 27.03 0.71 -7.02
C ALA A 231 27.61 1.31 -5.73
N VAL A 232 28.85 1.03 -5.43
CA VAL A 232 29.55 1.45 -4.18
C VAL A 232 29.52 2.97 -3.97
N TRP A 233 29.66 3.75 -5.05
CA TRP A 233 29.61 5.21 -4.98
C TRP A 233 28.21 5.73 -4.61
N LEU A 234 27.14 5.04 -5.05
CA LEU A 234 25.76 5.39 -4.69
C LEU A 234 25.50 5.09 -3.21
N ALA A 235 26.07 4.01 -2.66
CA ALA A 235 25.99 3.70 -1.23
C ALA A 235 26.68 4.80 -0.39
N GLY A 236 27.82 5.32 -0.84
CA GLY A 236 28.50 6.44 -0.20
C GLY A 236 27.67 7.73 -0.22
N ALA A 237 27.15 8.10 -1.39
CA ALA A 237 26.28 9.28 -1.56
C ALA A 237 25.01 9.18 -0.72
N ARG A 238 24.37 8.00 -0.65
CA ARG A 238 23.21 7.73 0.19
C ARG A 238 23.50 7.93 1.67
N ASN A 239 24.59 7.35 2.17
CA ASN A 239 24.97 7.46 3.58
C ASN A 239 25.30 8.91 3.96
N LEU A 240 26.00 9.63 3.08
CA LEU A 240 26.26 11.07 3.27
C LEU A 240 24.94 11.86 3.28
N GLY A 241 24.04 11.62 2.34
CA GLY A 241 22.73 12.27 2.27
C GLY A 241 21.89 12.04 3.53
N LEU A 242 21.83 10.80 4.03
CA LEU A 242 21.12 10.48 5.28
C LEU A 242 21.76 11.16 6.50
N THR A 243 23.09 11.23 6.57
CA THR A 243 23.81 11.91 7.66
C THR A 243 23.53 13.40 7.63
N LEU A 244 23.57 14.05 6.46
CA LEU A 244 23.26 15.45 6.29
C LEU A 244 21.80 15.75 6.65
N LEU A 245 20.87 14.91 6.23
CA LEU A 245 19.44 15.05 6.52
C LEU A 245 19.16 14.90 8.02
N ASN A 246 19.85 13.98 8.68
CA ASN A 246 19.74 13.80 10.14
C ASN A 246 20.29 14.99 10.93
N GLY A 247 21.28 15.69 10.37
CA GLY A 247 21.85 16.93 10.92
C GLY A 247 21.01 18.20 10.68
N GLN A 248 19.88 18.10 9.92
CA GLN A 248 19.00 19.22 9.60
C GLN A 248 17.60 19.04 10.22
N PRO A 249 17.39 19.51 11.49
CA PRO A 249 16.14 19.27 12.22
C PRO A 249 14.90 19.80 11.51
N LEU A 250 14.99 20.97 10.86
CA LEU A 250 13.86 21.59 10.16
C LEU A 250 13.40 20.74 8.98
N LEU A 251 14.33 20.27 8.15
CA LEU A 251 14.04 19.42 6.99
C LEU A 251 13.53 18.05 7.44
N LYS A 252 14.13 17.48 8.47
CA LYS A 252 13.70 16.22 9.07
C LYS A 252 12.27 16.32 9.58
N ASN A 253 11.96 17.35 10.38
CA ASN A 253 10.61 17.56 10.90
C ASN A 253 9.58 17.79 9.79
N PHE A 254 9.91 18.57 8.76
CA PHE A 254 9.05 18.75 7.60
C PHE A 254 8.71 17.42 6.92
N LEU A 255 9.72 16.57 6.67
CA LEU A 255 9.53 15.25 6.05
C LEU A 255 8.72 14.31 6.95
N VAL A 256 9.00 14.32 8.28
CA VAL A 256 8.25 13.52 9.26
C VAL A 256 6.78 13.95 9.29
N HIS A 257 6.51 15.26 9.40
CA HIS A 257 5.13 15.75 9.38
C HIS A 257 4.39 15.36 8.10
N ARG A 258 5.05 15.44 6.95
CA ARG A 258 4.43 15.03 5.67
C ARG A 258 4.23 13.53 5.54
N ALA A 259 5.00 12.72 6.26
CA ALA A 259 4.84 11.26 6.29
C ALA A 259 3.76 10.80 7.27
N VAL A 260 3.48 11.58 8.32
CA VAL A 260 2.52 11.23 9.40
C VAL A 260 1.15 11.88 9.18
N ALA A 261 1.10 13.06 8.53
CA ALA A 261 -0.15 13.72 8.14
C ALA A 261 -0.85 12.99 6.98
#